data_a4986b11a07dd38fa72d1d2fac175fc5
#
_entry.id   a4986b11a07dd38fa72d1d2fac175fc5
#
_cell.length_a   1.000
_cell.length_b   1.000
_cell.length_c   1.000
_cell.angle_alpha   90.00
_cell.angle_beta   90.00
_cell.angle_gamma   90.00
#
_symmetry.space_group_name_H-M   'P 1'
#
loop_
_entity.id
_entity.type
_entity.pdbx_description
1 polymer ?
#
loop_
_entity_poly.entity_id
_entity_poly.type
_entity_poly.pdbx_seq_one_letter_code
_entity_poly.pdbx_strand_id
1 'polypeptide(L)'
;MASMTKYLRTRFMPHIWCPGCGHGIVLSGLLRAVDALGLDKNDLVMVSGIGCSSRIQGYVDFHTLHTLHGRALAFATGVKFGRPELKILVPMGDGDALAIGGNHFIHAARRNIDMTAIVMNNNIYGMTGGQFSPMTGPGKKATTAPDGTIDRPFDTVSIADAAGATFIARTTTYHIHQMVQILKKAITHKGFSVVEVLSQCPTYYGRKNNSGDPVEMMTWFKENTYKLGTMDPAEAGDKKAIGIFVEKDAPEYCDQYRGVLEKVGPS
;
A
#
# COMPACT_ATOMS: atom_id res chain seq x y z
N MET A 1 0.06 21.53 -11.90
CA MET A 1 -1.08 21.19 -11.02
C MET A 1 -2.36 20.83 -11.78
N ALA A 2 -2.62 21.42 -12.95
CA ALA A 2 -3.85 21.13 -13.71
C ALA A 2 -4.00 19.67 -14.20
N SER A 3 -2.90 18.95 -14.41
CA SER A 3 -2.93 17.62 -15.04
C SER A 3 -3.50 16.51 -14.12
N MET A 4 -3.27 16.58 -12.81
CA MET A 4 -3.75 15.55 -11.86
C MET A 4 -5.26 15.64 -11.55
N THR A 5 -5.89 16.82 -11.73
CA THR A 5 -7.32 17.01 -11.45
C THR A 5 -8.21 16.15 -12.33
N LYS A 6 -7.73 15.74 -13.51
CA LYS A 6 -8.44 14.81 -14.41
C LYS A 6 -8.68 13.43 -13.80
N TYR A 7 -7.87 13.06 -12.80
CA TYR A 7 -7.97 11.78 -12.08
C TYR A 7 -8.71 11.88 -10.75
N LEU A 8 -9.21 13.10 -10.39
CA LEU A 8 -9.91 13.33 -9.11
C LEU A 8 -11.41 13.54 -9.33
N ARG A 9 -12.21 12.92 -8.48
CA ARG A 9 -13.63 13.26 -8.30
C ARG A 9 -13.74 14.50 -7.44
N THR A 10 -13.52 15.66 -8.03
CA THR A 10 -13.43 16.96 -7.33
C THR A 10 -14.68 17.27 -6.49
N ARG A 11 -15.85 16.75 -6.88
CA ARG A 11 -17.12 16.90 -6.12
C ARG A 11 -17.08 16.28 -4.72
N PHE A 12 -16.13 15.37 -4.45
CA PHE A 12 -15.94 14.72 -3.14
C PHE A 12 -14.76 15.30 -2.36
N MET A 13 -14.22 16.44 -2.82
CA MET A 13 -13.21 17.18 -2.08
C MET A 13 -13.87 18.33 -1.28
N PRO A 14 -13.39 18.67 -0.08
CA PRO A 14 -12.21 18.08 0.58
C PRO A 14 -12.45 16.65 1.04
N HIS A 15 -11.38 15.87 1.08
CA HIS A 15 -11.43 14.50 1.58
C HIS A 15 -11.76 14.45 3.10
N ILE A 16 -12.28 13.30 3.57
CA ILE A 16 -12.70 13.11 4.97
C ILE A 16 -11.59 12.66 5.92
N TRP A 17 -10.37 12.44 5.44
CA TRP A 17 -9.27 12.08 6.33
C TRP A 17 -8.98 13.20 7.32
N CYS A 18 -8.51 12.81 8.52
CA CYS A 18 -8.18 13.76 9.57
C CYS A 18 -7.11 14.77 9.11
N PRO A 19 -7.11 16.00 9.67
CA PRO A 19 -6.03 16.95 9.45
C PRO A 19 -4.67 16.34 9.78
N GLY A 20 -3.71 16.49 8.88
CA GLY A 20 -2.35 15.94 9.03
C GLY A 20 -2.20 14.44 8.76
N CYS A 21 -3.28 13.73 8.41
CA CYS A 21 -3.21 12.32 8.01
C CYS A 21 -2.37 12.13 6.73
N GLY A 22 -1.48 11.13 6.73
CA GLY A 22 -0.60 10.85 5.59
C GLY A 22 -1.30 10.33 4.35
N HIS A 23 -2.54 9.86 4.44
CA HIS A 23 -3.25 9.27 3.30
C HIS A 23 -3.48 10.24 2.14
N GLY A 24 -3.68 11.53 2.43
CA GLY A 24 -3.77 12.56 1.40
C GLY A 24 -2.47 12.73 0.59
N ILE A 25 -1.33 12.57 1.27
CA ILE A 25 -0.01 12.60 0.61
C ILE A 25 0.16 11.37 -0.29
N VAL A 26 -0.28 10.19 0.17
CA VAL A 26 -0.25 8.96 -0.63
C VAL A 26 -1.13 9.09 -1.86
N LEU A 27 -2.36 9.61 -1.73
CA LEU A 27 -3.24 9.92 -2.88
C LEU A 27 -2.54 10.84 -3.87
N SER A 28 -1.93 11.93 -3.40
CA SER A 28 -1.20 12.88 -4.27
C SER A 28 -0.02 12.20 -4.97
N GLY A 29 0.77 11.38 -4.24
CA GLY A 29 1.90 10.63 -4.81
C GLY A 29 1.47 9.64 -5.88
N LEU A 30 0.38 8.91 -5.63
CA LEU A 30 -0.18 7.94 -6.57
C LEU A 30 -0.66 8.62 -7.86
N LEU A 31 -1.43 9.70 -7.74
CA LEU A 31 -1.92 10.42 -8.93
C LEU A 31 -0.80 11.06 -9.74
N ARG A 32 0.28 11.53 -9.08
CA ARG A 32 1.49 12.00 -9.77
C ARG A 32 2.18 10.87 -10.53
N ALA A 33 2.23 9.66 -9.98
CA ALA A 33 2.80 8.51 -10.66
C ALA A 33 1.97 8.10 -11.87
N VAL A 34 0.64 8.02 -11.72
CA VAL A 34 -0.31 7.72 -12.82
C VAL A 34 -0.21 8.75 -13.94
N ASP A 35 -0.20 10.05 -13.61
CA ASP A 35 -0.08 11.13 -14.58
C ASP A 35 1.25 11.11 -15.33
N ALA A 36 2.36 10.89 -14.61
CA ALA A 36 3.69 10.80 -15.20
C ALA A 36 3.88 9.58 -16.12
N LEU A 37 3.07 8.53 -15.95
CA LEU A 37 3.03 7.37 -16.83
C LEU A 37 2.10 7.57 -18.03
N GLY A 38 1.32 8.64 -18.08
CA GLY A 38 0.38 8.92 -19.15
C GLY A 38 -0.76 7.90 -19.26
N LEU A 39 -1.12 7.22 -18.18
CA LEU A 39 -2.14 6.17 -18.20
C LEU A 39 -3.53 6.75 -18.42
N ASP A 40 -4.31 6.10 -19.30
CA ASP A 40 -5.72 6.42 -19.45
C ASP A 40 -6.50 5.95 -18.21
N LYS A 41 -7.44 6.76 -17.76
CA LYS A 41 -8.28 6.43 -16.61
C LYS A 41 -9.18 5.20 -16.83
N ASN A 42 -9.47 4.87 -18.10
CA ASN A 42 -10.25 3.70 -18.45
C ASN A 42 -9.45 2.38 -18.38
N ASP A 43 -8.11 2.47 -18.38
CA ASP A 43 -7.21 1.33 -18.21
C ASP A 43 -6.86 1.05 -16.74
N LEU A 44 -7.38 1.87 -15.82
CA LEU A 44 -7.10 1.81 -14.39
C LEU A 44 -8.28 1.29 -13.60
N VAL A 45 -8.02 0.36 -12.69
CA VAL A 45 -8.98 -0.09 -11.69
C VAL A 45 -8.35 0.03 -10.30
N MET A 46 -9.04 0.69 -9.39
CA MET A 46 -8.66 0.71 -7.97
C MET A 46 -9.59 -0.19 -7.17
N VAL A 47 -9.04 -1.23 -6.55
CA VAL A 47 -9.77 -2.15 -5.68
C VAL A 47 -9.33 -1.91 -4.25
N SER A 48 -10.26 -1.60 -3.36
CA SER A 48 -9.95 -1.34 -1.96
C SER A 48 -10.78 -2.21 -1.00
N GLY A 49 -10.20 -2.49 0.16
CA GLY A 49 -10.90 -3.13 1.28
C GLY A 49 -11.66 -2.12 2.14
N ILE A 50 -11.49 -2.19 3.45
CA ILE A 50 -12.17 -1.30 4.42
C ILE A 50 -11.14 -0.65 5.34
N GLY A 51 -11.38 0.60 5.71
CA GLY A 51 -10.58 1.41 6.62
C GLY A 51 -10.28 2.79 6.06
N CYS A 52 -9.47 3.58 6.77
CA CYS A 52 -9.11 4.94 6.36
C CYS A 52 -8.43 4.94 4.98
N SER A 53 -7.49 4.04 4.74
CA SER A 53 -6.79 3.88 3.46
C SER A 53 -7.76 3.61 2.30
N SER A 54 -8.76 2.78 2.55
CA SER A 54 -9.72 2.33 1.52
C SER A 54 -10.71 3.42 1.08
N ARG A 55 -10.74 4.58 1.77
CA ARG A 55 -11.51 5.74 1.30
C ARG A 55 -10.92 6.36 0.03
N ILE A 56 -9.66 6.09 -0.27
CA ILE A 56 -8.94 6.65 -1.44
C ILE A 56 -9.67 6.38 -2.77
N GLN A 57 -10.31 5.21 -2.92
CA GLN A 57 -11.08 4.87 -4.12
C GLN A 57 -12.26 5.81 -4.38
N GLY A 58 -12.80 6.45 -3.34
CA GLY A 58 -13.89 7.42 -3.46
C GLY A 58 -13.45 8.75 -4.11
N TYR A 59 -12.15 9.04 -4.11
CA TYR A 59 -11.59 10.31 -4.57
C TYR A 59 -11.00 10.27 -5.98
N VAL A 60 -10.80 9.09 -6.54
CA VAL A 60 -10.21 8.92 -7.88
C VAL A 60 -11.29 8.78 -8.96
N ASP A 61 -11.07 9.41 -10.12
CA ASP A 61 -11.97 9.37 -11.28
C ASP A 61 -11.47 8.36 -12.33
N PHE A 62 -11.38 7.10 -11.92
CA PHE A 62 -11.22 5.93 -12.78
C PHE A 62 -12.04 4.77 -12.20
N HIS A 63 -11.99 3.57 -12.78
CA HIS A 63 -12.80 2.45 -12.28
C HIS A 63 -12.45 2.11 -10.84
N THR A 64 -13.45 1.95 -10.00
CA THR A 64 -13.25 1.66 -8.58
C THR A 64 -14.17 0.54 -8.11
N LEU A 65 -13.63 -0.32 -7.24
CA LEU A 65 -14.36 -1.38 -6.56
C LEU A 65 -14.05 -1.31 -5.06
N HIS A 66 -15.07 -0.99 -4.26
CA HIS A 66 -14.98 -0.99 -2.79
C HIS A 66 -15.48 -2.33 -2.27
N THR A 67 -14.61 -3.09 -1.62
CA THR A 67 -14.88 -4.47 -1.23
C THR A 67 -14.94 -4.66 0.28
N LEU A 68 -14.81 -5.89 0.75
CA LEU A 68 -14.81 -6.24 2.16
C LEU A 68 -13.41 -6.09 2.79
N HIS A 69 -13.38 -5.91 4.11
CA HIS A 69 -12.13 -5.83 4.88
C HIS A 69 -11.26 -7.07 4.67
N GLY A 70 -10.00 -6.83 4.29
CA GLY A 70 -9.01 -7.86 4.01
C GLY A 70 -9.27 -8.67 2.74
N ARG A 71 -10.21 -8.28 1.89
CA ARG A 71 -10.59 -9.07 0.70
C ARG A 71 -10.22 -8.39 -0.63
N ALA A 72 -9.67 -7.19 -0.60
CA ALA A 72 -9.37 -6.42 -1.80
C ALA A 72 -8.53 -7.20 -2.82
N LEU A 73 -7.48 -7.90 -2.38
CA LEU A 73 -6.61 -8.69 -3.26
C LEU A 73 -7.33 -9.87 -3.92
N ALA A 74 -8.30 -10.50 -3.22
CA ALA A 74 -9.11 -11.57 -3.80
C ALA A 74 -10.02 -11.05 -4.91
N PHE A 75 -10.70 -9.91 -4.68
CA PHE A 75 -11.51 -9.25 -5.71
C PHE A 75 -10.65 -8.74 -6.87
N ALA A 76 -9.50 -8.13 -6.57
CA ALA A 76 -8.54 -7.67 -7.58
C ALA A 76 -8.04 -8.81 -8.47
N THR A 77 -7.80 -9.98 -7.88
CA THR A 77 -7.48 -11.21 -8.60
C THR A 77 -8.58 -11.55 -9.61
N GLY A 78 -9.85 -11.54 -9.20
CA GLY A 78 -10.99 -11.78 -10.09
C GLY A 78 -11.06 -10.75 -11.22
N VAL A 79 -10.87 -9.46 -10.94
CA VAL A 79 -10.82 -8.41 -11.96
C VAL A 79 -9.69 -8.68 -12.95
N LYS A 80 -8.48 -9.05 -12.47
CA LYS A 80 -7.32 -9.34 -13.35
C LYS A 80 -7.57 -10.54 -14.26
N PHE A 81 -8.24 -11.59 -13.78
CA PHE A 81 -8.62 -12.72 -14.59
C PHE A 81 -9.64 -12.36 -15.69
N GLY A 82 -10.63 -11.52 -15.34
CA GLY A 82 -11.65 -11.09 -16.30
C GLY A 82 -11.18 -10.06 -17.32
N ARG A 83 -10.21 -9.22 -16.93
CA ARG A 83 -9.67 -8.12 -17.74
C ARG A 83 -8.16 -7.99 -17.51
N PRO A 84 -7.35 -8.89 -18.10
CA PRO A 84 -5.91 -8.98 -17.84
C PRO A 84 -5.11 -7.76 -18.30
N GLU A 85 -5.64 -6.97 -19.23
CA GLU A 85 -5.04 -5.74 -19.74
C GLU A 85 -5.07 -4.58 -18.74
N LEU A 86 -6.01 -4.58 -17.78
CA LEU A 86 -6.17 -3.48 -16.84
C LEU A 86 -5.02 -3.38 -15.83
N LYS A 87 -4.62 -2.16 -15.52
CA LYS A 87 -3.71 -1.86 -14.41
C LYS A 87 -4.50 -1.78 -13.11
N ILE A 88 -4.19 -2.69 -12.18
CA ILE A 88 -4.94 -2.83 -10.93
C ILE A 88 -4.13 -2.27 -9.77
N LEU A 89 -4.69 -1.27 -9.09
CA LEU A 89 -4.13 -0.62 -7.91
C LEU A 89 -4.93 -1.04 -6.68
N VAL A 90 -4.25 -1.55 -5.65
CA VAL A 90 -4.92 -2.07 -4.45
C VAL A 90 -4.39 -1.34 -3.22
N PRO A 91 -4.93 -0.14 -2.90
CA PRO A 91 -4.61 0.54 -1.65
C PRO A 91 -5.25 -0.16 -0.46
N MET A 92 -4.43 -0.46 0.55
CA MET A 92 -4.82 -1.19 1.75
C MET A 92 -4.18 -0.53 2.98
N GLY A 93 -4.84 -0.61 4.13
CA GLY A 93 -4.18 -0.33 5.39
C GLY A 93 -3.35 -1.53 5.86
N ASP A 94 -2.46 -1.31 6.81
CA ASP A 94 -1.64 -2.35 7.42
C ASP A 94 -2.47 -3.52 7.97
N GLY A 95 -3.49 -3.23 8.76
CA GLY A 95 -4.40 -4.26 9.27
C GLY A 95 -5.29 -4.89 8.20
N ASP A 96 -5.69 -4.13 7.18
CA ASP A 96 -6.47 -4.62 6.04
C ASP A 96 -5.64 -5.62 5.20
N ALA A 97 -4.35 -5.33 5.01
CA ALA A 97 -3.44 -6.15 4.21
C ALA A 97 -2.91 -7.38 4.94
N LEU A 98 -2.41 -7.22 6.18
CA LEU A 98 -1.57 -8.20 6.85
C LEU A 98 -2.21 -8.86 8.09
N ALA A 99 -3.35 -8.33 8.60
CA ALA A 99 -4.14 -9.04 9.58
C ALA A 99 -5.16 -9.94 8.86
N ILE A 100 -6.40 -9.46 8.72
CA ILE A 100 -7.48 -10.24 8.09
C ILE A 100 -7.22 -10.57 6.61
N GLY A 101 -6.44 -9.73 5.91
CA GLY A 101 -6.06 -9.93 4.51
C GLY A 101 -4.81 -10.77 4.28
N GLY A 102 -4.06 -11.15 5.35
CA GLY A 102 -2.75 -11.80 5.23
C GLY A 102 -2.72 -13.04 4.35
N ASN A 103 -3.75 -13.89 4.44
CA ASN A 103 -3.87 -15.06 3.57
C ASN A 103 -3.97 -14.68 2.08
N HIS A 104 -4.78 -13.68 1.74
CA HIS A 104 -4.92 -13.24 0.34
C HIS A 104 -3.66 -12.53 -0.16
N PHE A 105 -2.95 -11.80 0.72
CA PHE A 105 -1.68 -11.18 0.42
C PHE A 105 -0.62 -12.22 0.02
N ILE A 106 -0.43 -13.25 0.86
CA ILE A 106 0.50 -14.33 0.60
C ILE A 106 0.17 -15.05 -0.72
N HIS A 107 -1.12 -15.36 -0.96
CA HIS A 107 -1.51 -16.09 -2.16
C HIS A 107 -1.47 -15.26 -3.45
N ALA A 108 -1.69 -13.95 -3.40
CA ALA A 108 -1.51 -13.06 -4.55
C ALA A 108 -0.03 -12.93 -4.91
N ALA A 109 0.85 -12.78 -3.91
CA ALA A 109 2.29 -12.74 -4.07
C ALA A 109 2.84 -14.04 -4.66
N ARG A 110 2.50 -15.19 -4.04
CA ARG A 110 2.94 -16.52 -4.49
C ARG A 110 2.55 -16.83 -5.94
N ARG A 111 1.39 -16.35 -6.38
CA ARG A 111 0.91 -16.52 -7.76
C ARG A 111 1.48 -15.48 -8.72
N ASN A 112 2.18 -14.50 -8.22
CA ASN A 112 2.71 -13.38 -9.02
C ASN A 112 1.64 -12.73 -9.91
N ILE A 113 0.47 -12.42 -9.35
CA ILE A 113 -0.63 -11.81 -10.09
C ILE A 113 -0.30 -10.34 -10.36
N ASP A 114 -0.38 -9.90 -11.63
CA ASP A 114 -0.04 -8.55 -12.06
C ASP A 114 -1.01 -7.50 -11.46
N MET A 115 -0.65 -6.98 -10.31
CA MET A 115 -1.32 -5.88 -9.61
C MET A 115 -0.36 -5.18 -8.64
N THR A 116 -0.67 -3.94 -8.28
CA THR A 116 0.12 -3.14 -7.33
C THR A 116 -0.62 -3.01 -6.00
N ALA A 117 -0.15 -3.72 -4.97
CA ALA A 117 -0.60 -3.56 -3.59
C ALA A 117 0.13 -2.38 -2.94
N ILE A 118 -0.61 -1.37 -2.46
CA ILE A 118 -0.07 -0.19 -1.79
C ILE A 118 -0.48 -0.26 -0.32
N VAL A 119 0.44 -0.71 0.54
CA VAL A 119 0.20 -0.87 1.98
C VAL A 119 0.47 0.44 2.68
N MET A 120 -0.59 1.15 3.04
CA MET A 120 -0.54 2.42 3.78
C MET A 120 -0.42 2.12 5.28
N ASN A 121 0.82 1.93 5.73
CA ASN A 121 1.14 1.50 7.09
C ASN A 121 1.19 2.70 8.04
N ASN A 122 0.21 2.78 8.93
CA ASN A 122 0.14 3.81 9.98
C ASN A 122 0.14 3.23 11.40
N ASN A 123 0.44 1.93 11.53
CA ASN A 123 0.57 1.18 12.79
C ASN A 123 -0.70 1.14 13.64
N ILE A 124 -1.91 1.33 13.05
CA ILE A 124 -3.15 1.41 13.84
C ILE A 124 -4.39 1.20 12.96
N TYR A 125 -5.44 0.60 13.49
CA TYR A 125 -6.78 0.68 12.91
C TYR A 125 -7.42 2.03 13.26
N GLY A 126 -7.27 3.03 12.39
CA GLY A 126 -7.76 4.38 12.67
C GLY A 126 -9.28 4.51 12.63
N MET A 127 -9.92 4.03 11.56
CA MET A 127 -11.35 4.25 11.30
C MET A 127 -12.27 3.71 12.40
N THR A 128 -11.91 2.60 13.02
CA THR A 128 -12.73 1.92 14.03
C THR A 128 -12.44 2.37 15.47
N GLY A 129 -11.56 3.36 15.68
CA GLY A 129 -11.34 3.95 16.99
C GLY A 129 -9.96 3.69 17.61
N GLY A 130 -8.98 3.24 16.83
CA GLY A 130 -7.58 3.17 17.28
C GLY A 130 -7.17 1.87 17.93
N GLN A 131 -7.62 0.73 17.42
CA GLN A 131 -7.14 -0.60 17.83
C GLN A 131 -5.71 -0.82 17.31
N PHE A 132 -4.90 -1.58 18.06
CA PHE A 132 -3.57 -1.95 17.56
C PHE A 132 -3.68 -2.85 16.32
N SER A 133 -2.79 -2.65 15.37
CA SER A 133 -2.66 -3.46 14.16
C SER A 133 -1.49 -4.43 14.30
N PRO A 134 -1.33 -5.40 13.39
CA PRO A 134 -0.17 -6.29 13.42
C PRO A 134 1.17 -5.55 13.16
N MET A 135 1.12 -4.27 12.85
CA MET A 135 2.31 -3.41 12.63
C MET A 135 2.60 -2.52 13.85
N THR A 136 1.74 -2.49 14.85
CA THR A 136 1.94 -1.70 16.09
C THR A 136 3.09 -2.32 16.88
N GLY A 137 4.18 -1.58 17.05
CA GLY A 137 5.38 -2.08 17.73
C GLY A 137 5.22 -2.24 19.24
N PRO A 138 6.11 -3.02 19.91
CA PRO A 138 6.09 -3.24 21.34
C PRO A 138 6.10 -1.94 22.14
N GLY A 139 5.35 -1.90 23.24
CA GLY A 139 5.20 -0.75 24.12
C GLY A 139 4.36 0.40 23.54
N LYS A 140 3.92 0.32 22.28
CA LYS A 140 3.05 1.35 21.68
C LYS A 140 1.61 1.18 22.14
N LYS A 141 0.99 2.31 22.52
CA LYS A 141 -0.37 2.35 23.05
C LYS A 141 -1.41 2.43 21.96
N ALA A 142 -2.49 1.72 22.15
CA ALA A 142 -3.68 1.73 21.31
C ALA A 142 -4.94 1.62 22.18
N THR A 143 -6.12 1.76 21.60
CA THR A 143 -7.38 1.63 22.35
C THR A 143 -7.54 0.22 22.93
N THR A 144 -7.08 -0.80 22.22
CA THR A 144 -7.12 -2.21 22.66
C THR A 144 -5.83 -2.65 23.38
N ALA A 145 -4.85 -1.75 23.55
CA ALA A 145 -3.61 -1.96 24.29
C ALA A 145 -3.24 -0.67 25.05
N PRO A 146 -4.00 -0.28 26.10
CA PRO A 146 -3.80 0.98 26.81
C PRO A 146 -2.44 1.07 27.52
N ASP A 147 -1.89 -0.07 27.96
CA ASP A 147 -0.58 -0.16 28.63
C ASP A 147 0.58 -0.44 27.67
N GLY A 148 0.28 -0.57 26.38
CA GLY A 148 1.23 -0.87 25.31
C GLY A 148 1.12 -2.31 24.82
N THR A 149 1.45 -2.52 23.53
CA THR A 149 1.45 -3.86 22.92
C THR A 149 2.67 -4.66 23.36
N ILE A 150 2.55 -5.99 23.38
CA ILE A 150 3.65 -6.93 23.62
C ILE A 150 3.98 -7.75 22.36
N ASP A 151 3.15 -7.66 21.34
CA ASP A 151 3.28 -8.44 20.11
C ASP A 151 4.46 -7.96 19.28
N ARG A 152 5.11 -8.91 18.60
CA ARG A 152 6.10 -8.57 17.56
C ARG A 152 5.39 -8.05 16.33
N PRO A 153 5.75 -6.85 15.82
CA PRO A 153 5.15 -6.35 14.60
C PRO A 153 5.61 -7.16 13.39
N PHE A 154 4.73 -7.30 12.40
CA PHE A 154 5.13 -7.80 11.10
C PHE A 154 6.05 -6.82 10.38
N ASP A 155 6.91 -7.35 9.52
CA ASP A 155 7.63 -6.57 8.51
C ASP A 155 7.05 -6.89 7.13
N THR A 156 6.44 -5.89 6.49
CA THR A 156 5.77 -6.04 5.20
C THR A 156 6.73 -6.54 4.11
N VAL A 157 7.97 -6.03 4.13
CA VAL A 157 8.99 -6.39 3.13
C VAL A 157 9.35 -7.86 3.26
N SER A 158 9.65 -8.31 4.48
CA SER A 158 10.02 -9.70 4.74
C SER A 158 8.89 -10.68 4.40
N ILE A 159 7.64 -10.33 4.74
CA ILE A 159 6.48 -11.18 4.40
C ILE A 159 6.28 -11.24 2.88
N ALA A 160 6.40 -10.11 2.18
CA ALA A 160 6.23 -10.04 0.73
C ALA A 160 7.32 -10.85 0.01
N ASP A 161 8.57 -10.77 0.47
CA ASP A 161 9.69 -11.52 -0.09
C ASP A 161 9.53 -13.03 0.14
N ALA A 162 9.25 -13.43 1.38
CA ALA A 162 8.99 -14.83 1.71
C ALA A 162 7.78 -15.40 0.94
N ALA A 163 6.78 -14.59 0.63
CA ALA A 163 5.64 -14.97 -0.19
C ALA A 163 5.93 -14.97 -1.71
N GLY A 164 7.08 -14.47 -2.14
CA GLY A 164 7.53 -14.51 -3.54
C GLY A 164 7.08 -13.34 -4.40
N ALA A 165 6.76 -12.18 -3.82
CA ALA A 165 6.48 -10.97 -4.59
C ALA A 165 7.69 -10.58 -5.45
N THR A 166 7.44 -10.09 -6.66
CA THR A 166 8.50 -9.83 -7.65
C THR A 166 8.94 -8.38 -7.69
N PHE A 167 8.14 -7.48 -7.11
CA PHE A 167 8.54 -6.10 -6.84
C PHE A 167 8.19 -5.75 -5.40
N ILE A 168 9.18 -5.33 -4.60
CA ILE A 168 8.97 -4.97 -3.19
C ILE A 168 9.71 -3.66 -2.90
N ALA A 169 8.99 -2.69 -2.38
CA ALA A 169 9.56 -1.41 -2.00
C ALA A 169 8.94 -0.85 -0.71
N ARG A 170 9.70 -0.04 -0.01
CA ARG A 170 9.25 0.76 1.13
C ARG A 170 9.60 2.22 0.93
N THR A 171 8.69 3.10 1.26
CA THR A 171 8.88 4.55 1.28
C THR A 171 8.08 5.17 2.42
N THR A 172 8.07 6.48 2.53
CA THR A 172 7.32 7.20 3.57
C THR A 172 6.59 8.41 2.98
N THR A 173 5.64 8.95 3.70
CA THR A 173 4.96 10.20 3.32
C THR A 173 5.88 11.43 3.33
N TYR A 174 7.01 11.38 4.03
CA TYR A 174 8.04 12.44 3.94
C TYR A 174 8.77 12.42 2.59
N HIS A 175 9.05 11.24 2.05
CA HIS A 175 9.86 11.06 0.84
C HIS A 175 9.00 11.03 -0.44
N ILE A 176 8.16 12.06 -0.65
CA ILE A 176 7.16 12.10 -1.73
C ILE A 176 7.76 11.89 -3.13
N HIS A 177 8.93 12.46 -3.42
CA HIS A 177 9.57 12.29 -4.72
C HIS A 177 10.01 10.84 -4.95
N GLN A 178 10.59 10.20 -3.93
CA GLN A 178 10.94 8.78 -3.98
C GLN A 178 9.68 7.91 -4.13
N MET A 179 8.61 8.23 -3.38
CA MET A 179 7.33 7.53 -3.47
C MET A 179 6.78 7.53 -4.90
N VAL A 180 6.78 8.69 -5.56
CA VAL A 180 6.32 8.81 -6.96
C VAL A 180 7.15 7.92 -7.89
N GLN A 181 8.49 7.90 -7.76
CA GLN A 181 9.34 7.06 -8.61
C GLN A 181 9.13 5.56 -8.34
N ILE A 182 8.99 5.17 -7.08
CA ILE A 182 8.69 3.78 -6.69
C ILE A 182 7.33 3.35 -7.23
N LEU A 183 6.29 4.17 -7.07
CA LEU A 183 4.94 3.86 -7.56
C LEU A 183 4.92 3.74 -9.09
N LYS A 184 5.65 4.58 -9.81
CA LYS A 184 5.80 4.44 -11.28
C LYS A 184 6.33 3.07 -11.66
N LYS A 185 7.43 2.64 -11.03
CA LYS A 185 8.03 1.33 -11.29
C LYS A 185 7.08 0.19 -10.92
N ALA A 186 6.46 0.27 -9.73
CA ALA A 186 5.52 -0.74 -9.26
C ALA A 186 4.32 -0.93 -10.20
N ILE A 187 3.77 0.17 -10.74
CA ILE A 187 2.62 0.15 -11.66
C ILE A 187 3.00 -0.42 -13.03
N THR A 188 4.24 -0.21 -13.47
CA THR A 188 4.72 -0.73 -14.78
C THR A 188 5.29 -2.14 -14.68
N HIS A 189 5.66 -2.59 -13.50
CA HIS A 189 6.15 -3.95 -13.27
C HIS A 189 5.11 -4.99 -13.67
N LYS A 190 5.55 -6.09 -14.28
CA LYS A 190 4.70 -7.21 -14.67
C LYS A 190 4.77 -8.29 -13.58
N GLY A 191 3.73 -8.39 -12.78
CA GLY A 191 3.65 -9.30 -11.64
C GLY A 191 3.17 -8.60 -10.36
N PHE A 192 3.31 -9.29 -9.23
CA PHE A 192 2.83 -8.78 -7.95
C PHE A 192 3.81 -7.78 -7.34
N SER A 193 3.38 -6.52 -7.31
CA SER A 193 4.12 -5.41 -6.73
C SER A 193 3.59 -5.06 -5.34
N VAL A 194 4.48 -4.89 -4.38
CA VAL A 194 4.19 -4.42 -3.01
C VAL A 194 4.93 -3.12 -2.75
N VAL A 195 4.20 -2.06 -2.44
CA VAL A 195 4.76 -0.79 -2.00
C VAL A 195 4.23 -0.46 -0.62
N GLU A 196 5.07 -0.63 0.40
CA GLU A 196 4.74 -0.15 1.73
C GLU A 196 5.04 1.35 1.85
N VAL A 197 4.04 2.13 2.27
CA VAL A 197 4.19 3.55 2.57
C VAL A 197 3.98 3.77 4.05
N LEU A 198 5.06 4.08 4.78
CA LEU A 198 4.97 4.51 6.17
C LEU A 198 4.26 5.86 6.22
N SER A 199 3.13 5.90 6.91
CA SER A 199 2.17 7.00 6.88
C SER A 199 1.78 7.40 8.30
N GLN A 200 1.68 8.68 8.59
CA GLN A 200 1.32 9.14 9.92
C GLN A 200 -0.20 9.09 10.16
N CYS A 201 -0.56 8.71 11.40
CA CYS A 201 -1.91 8.85 11.95
C CYS A 201 -1.88 9.71 13.22
N PRO A 202 -1.99 11.05 13.12
CA PRO A 202 -1.90 11.93 14.29
C PRO A 202 -3.03 11.68 15.30
N THR A 203 -4.24 11.36 14.82
CA THR A 203 -5.46 11.30 15.61
C THR A 203 -5.48 10.15 16.62
N TYR A 204 -5.12 8.93 16.19
CA TYR A 204 -5.19 7.76 17.08
C TYR A 204 -3.80 7.29 17.52
N TYR A 205 -2.90 7.03 16.58
CA TYR A 205 -1.56 6.56 16.92
C TYR A 205 -0.74 7.68 17.59
N GLY A 206 -0.67 8.84 16.99
CA GLY A 206 0.14 9.94 17.48
C GLY A 206 -0.27 10.40 18.87
N ARG A 207 -1.56 10.73 19.09
CA ARG A 207 -2.05 11.21 20.38
C ARG A 207 -1.83 10.22 21.54
N LYS A 208 -1.96 8.92 21.27
CA LYS A 208 -1.75 7.88 22.31
C LYS A 208 -0.27 7.64 22.61
N ASN A 209 0.63 8.01 21.70
CA ASN A 209 2.07 7.77 21.80
C ASN A 209 2.89 9.08 21.91
N ASN A 210 2.28 10.17 22.41
CA ASN A 210 2.92 11.48 22.61
C ASN A 210 3.59 12.06 21.36
N SER A 211 3.00 11.80 20.17
CA SER A 211 3.51 12.23 18.86
C SER A 211 2.33 12.70 17.99
N GLY A 212 1.46 13.55 18.54
CA GLY A 212 0.21 13.98 17.87
C GLY A 212 0.41 15.08 16.82
N ASP A 213 1.57 15.72 16.74
CA ASP A 213 1.88 16.71 15.72
C ASP A 213 2.22 16.03 14.40
N PRO A 214 1.48 16.33 13.31
CA PRO A 214 1.74 15.72 11.99
C PRO A 214 3.12 16.04 11.41
N VAL A 215 3.64 17.24 11.68
CA VAL A 215 4.94 17.68 11.17
C VAL A 215 6.07 16.94 11.89
N GLU A 216 5.95 16.80 13.21
CA GLU A 216 6.89 15.99 14.00
C GLU A 216 6.89 14.52 13.55
N MET A 217 5.70 13.94 13.32
CA MET A 217 5.59 12.57 12.80
C MET A 217 6.22 12.39 11.42
N MET A 218 6.09 13.39 10.54
CA MET A 218 6.76 13.35 9.23
C MET A 218 8.27 13.51 9.36
N THR A 219 8.74 14.43 10.23
CA THR A 219 10.16 14.63 10.52
C THR A 219 10.77 13.37 11.11
N TRP A 220 10.04 12.68 11.96
CA TRP A 220 10.45 11.37 12.48
C TRP A 220 10.76 10.36 11.36
N PHE A 221 9.95 10.32 10.28
CA PHE A 221 10.25 9.45 9.13
C PHE A 221 11.57 9.85 8.45
N LYS A 222 11.88 11.15 8.36
CA LYS A 222 13.17 11.61 7.81
C LYS A 222 14.35 11.08 8.64
N GLU A 223 14.24 11.17 9.96
CA GLU A 223 15.32 10.88 10.89
C GLU A 223 15.48 9.38 11.18
N ASN A 224 14.40 8.63 11.09
CA ASN A 224 14.34 7.21 11.45
C ASN A 224 14.21 6.28 10.24
N THR A 225 14.57 6.77 9.06
CA THR A 225 14.77 5.94 7.87
C THR A 225 16.12 6.22 7.22
N TYR A 226 16.59 5.25 6.44
CA TYR A 226 17.80 5.39 5.63
C TYR A 226 17.56 4.76 4.26
N LYS A 227 18.28 5.26 3.25
CA LYS A 227 18.18 4.70 1.90
C LYS A 227 18.87 3.35 1.85
N LEU A 228 18.18 2.35 1.29
CA LEU A 228 18.73 1.01 1.12
C LEU A 228 20.10 1.06 0.42
N GLY A 229 21.07 0.33 0.98
CA GLY A 229 22.46 0.30 0.49
C GLY A 229 23.36 1.46 0.94
N THR A 230 22.87 2.42 1.74
CA THR A 230 23.70 3.53 2.25
C THR A 230 24.17 3.33 3.70
N MET A 231 23.69 2.29 4.37
CA MET A 231 24.03 1.97 5.76
C MET A 231 23.98 0.45 5.95
N ASP A 232 24.85 -0.10 6.77
CA ASP A 232 24.77 -1.49 7.17
C ASP A 232 23.53 -1.69 8.07
N PRO A 233 22.67 -2.67 7.79
CA PRO A 233 21.52 -2.98 8.67
C PRO A 233 21.91 -3.23 10.13
N ALA A 234 23.09 -3.79 10.39
CA ALA A 234 23.59 -4.01 11.75
C ALA A 234 23.89 -2.71 12.50
N GLU A 235 24.24 -1.63 11.79
CA GLU A 235 24.53 -0.31 12.35
C GLU A 235 23.30 0.61 12.38
N ALA A 236 22.23 0.23 11.68
CA ALA A 236 21.02 1.05 11.54
C ALA A 236 20.20 1.17 12.82
N GLY A 237 20.38 0.27 13.80
CA GLY A 237 19.56 0.19 14.99
C GLY A 237 18.08 0.00 14.63
N ASP A 238 17.21 0.86 15.17
CA ASP A 238 15.76 0.79 14.90
C ASP A 238 15.32 1.51 13.61
N LYS A 239 16.26 2.10 12.85
CA LYS A 239 15.92 2.80 11.59
C LYS A 239 15.47 1.82 10.53
N LYS A 240 14.47 2.21 9.76
CA LYS A 240 13.94 1.40 8.67
C LYS A 240 14.60 1.77 7.34
N ALA A 241 15.06 0.77 6.60
CA ALA A 241 15.49 0.96 5.22
C ALA A 241 14.31 1.35 4.34
N ILE A 242 14.53 2.29 3.40
CA ILE A 242 13.58 2.70 2.35
C ILE A 242 14.24 2.59 0.98
N GLY A 243 13.46 2.18 0.00
CA GLY A 243 13.93 1.95 -1.38
C GLY A 243 13.25 0.74 -1.98
N ILE A 244 13.83 0.22 -3.06
CA ILE A 244 13.39 -1.00 -3.73
C ILE A 244 14.24 -2.16 -3.22
N PHE A 245 13.61 -3.14 -2.59
CA PHE A 245 14.27 -4.32 -1.99
C PHE A 245 14.37 -5.47 -2.99
N VAL A 246 13.32 -5.63 -3.80
CA VAL A 246 13.23 -6.67 -4.83
C VAL A 246 12.67 -6.04 -6.10
N GLU A 247 13.32 -6.31 -7.22
CA GLU A 247 12.83 -6.00 -8.57
C GLU A 247 13.37 -7.10 -9.48
N LYS A 248 12.52 -8.09 -9.80
CA LYS A 248 12.91 -9.25 -10.59
C LYS A 248 11.80 -9.69 -11.53
N ASP A 249 12.15 -10.21 -12.69
CA ASP A 249 11.21 -10.82 -13.60
C ASP A 249 10.85 -12.24 -13.17
N ALA A 250 9.57 -12.57 -13.25
CA ALA A 250 9.06 -13.92 -13.06
C ALA A 250 7.77 -14.12 -13.87
N PRO A 251 7.44 -15.38 -14.24
CA PRO A 251 6.22 -15.65 -14.97
C PRO A 251 4.98 -15.15 -14.22
N GLU A 252 4.10 -14.41 -14.92
CA GLU A 252 2.86 -13.89 -14.38
C GLU A 252 1.74 -14.94 -14.50
N TYR A 253 0.91 -15.05 -13.48
CA TYR A 253 -0.06 -16.15 -13.36
C TYR A 253 -1.15 -16.14 -14.44
N CYS A 254 -1.71 -14.99 -14.80
CA CYS A 254 -2.78 -14.91 -15.80
C CYS A 254 -2.26 -15.23 -17.20
N ASP A 255 -1.02 -14.85 -17.52
CA ASP A 255 -0.37 -15.21 -18.79
C ASP A 255 -0.11 -16.72 -18.87
N GLN A 256 0.40 -17.32 -17.78
CA GLN A 256 0.57 -18.77 -17.72
C GLN A 256 -0.75 -19.53 -17.83
N TYR A 257 -1.80 -19.05 -17.12
CA TYR A 257 -3.13 -19.66 -17.18
C TYR A 257 -3.74 -19.58 -18.57
N ARG A 258 -3.56 -18.46 -19.28
CA ARG A 258 -3.97 -18.32 -20.69
C ARG A 258 -3.30 -19.38 -21.58
N GLY A 259 -1.98 -19.58 -21.40
CA GLY A 259 -1.27 -20.63 -22.14
C GLY A 259 -1.74 -22.06 -21.83
N VAL A 260 -2.32 -22.31 -20.65
CA VAL A 260 -2.98 -23.59 -20.35
C VAL A 260 -4.32 -23.69 -21.10
N LEU A 261 -5.13 -22.64 -21.11
CA LEU A 261 -6.42 -22.63 -21.83
C LEU A 261 -6.24 -22.83 -23.33
N GLU A 262 -5.23 -22.22 -23.95
CA GLU A 262 -4.90 -22.39 -25.36
C GLU A 262 -4.55 -23.83 -25.73
N LYS A 263 -3.92 -24.58 -24.80
CA LYS A 263 -3.58 -25.99 -25.00
C LYS A 263 -4.79 -26.94 -24.86
N VAL A 264 -5.75 -26.55 -24.02
CA VAL A 264 -6.97 -27.37 -23.80
C VAL A 264 -7.99 -27.17 -24.94
N GLY A 265 -7.91 -26.06 -25.67
CA GLY A 265 -8.84 -25.69 -26.75
C GLY A 265 -10.19 -25.20 -26.23
N PRO A 266 -11.03 -24.62 -27.08
CA PRO A 266 -12.39 -24.26 -26.70
C PRO A 266 -13.18 -25.55 -26.45
N SER A 267 -13.76 -25.62 -25.25
CA SER A 267 -14.75 -26.66 -24.90
C SER A 267 -16.07 -26.45 -25.61
#